data_dd086934909834f05c6f5dc6736929f7
#
_entry.id   dd086934909834f05c6f5dc6736929f7
#
_cell.length_a   1.000
_cell.length_b   1.000
_cell.length_c   1.000
_cell.angle_alpha   90.00
_cell.angle_beta   90.00
_cell.angle_gamma   90.00
#
_symmetry.space_group_name_H-M   'P 1'
#
loop_
_entity.id
_entity.type
_entity.pdbx_description
1 polymer ?
#
loop_
_entity_poly.entity_id
_entity_poly.type
_entity_poly.pdbx_seq_one_letter_code
_entity_poly.pdbx_strand_id
1 'polypeptide(L)'
;MNDLLLAEGIAKSFGTNRVLRGITLAVGRGEVVGLFGPNGSGKTTLANIISGLILPDRGRIRFEGKDVTRMTMDARFRAGIAQTFQIPDPYPSLTVVESVRVALLCGQPARQAGGKEKGGLEEELDSLLLRTGLFAQRFWPAAKLSQGCLRRLEFARAISCRPRLILLDEVFSALSARDEAELVALMRALHREAGISFLLISHNPLILEELCDRVVAIEDGRVFWEGRPGDLAKYVPAANHAHGHEAETGEEGQG
;
A
#
# COMPACT_ATOMS: atom_id res chain seq x y z
N MET A 1 15.13 -14.86 13.27
CA MET A 1 14.78 -13.80 12.30
C MET A 1 13.82 -12.87 13.00
N ASN A 2 14.02 -11.56 12.88
CA ASN A 2 13.22 -10.61 13.64
C ASN A 2 12.15 -10.02 12.69
N ASP A 3 11.22 -10.90 12.25
CA ASP A 3 10.17 -10.51 11.32
C ASP A 3 9.24 -9.49 11.98
N LEU A 4 8.99 -8.38 11.29
CA LEU A 4 7.98 -7.40 11.67
C LEU A 4 6.58 -7.99 11.45
N LEU A 5 6.38 -8.59 10.26
CA LEU A 5 5.16 -9.29 9.87
C LEU A 5 5.50 -10.72 9.43
N LEU A 6 4.70 -11.69 9.86
CA LEU A 6 4.69 -13.05 9.34
C LEU A 6 3.25 -13.49 9.06
N ALA A 7 2.92 -13.67 7.79
CA ALA A 7 1.71 -14.32 7.32
C ALA A 7 2.06 -15.77 6.98
N GLU A 8 1.51 -16.75 7.73
CA GLU A 8 1.92 -18.14 7.68
C GLU A 8 0.76 -19.03 7.22
N GLY A 9 0.94 -19.73 6.10
CA GLY A 9 -0.01 -20.71 5.57
C GLY A 9 -1.39 -20.12 5.22
N ILE A 10 -1.45 -18.88 4.74
CA ILE A 10 -2.69 -18.14 4.48
C ILE A 10 -3.47 -18.78 3.33
N ALA A 11 -4.68 -19.24 3.62
CA ALA A 11 -5.63 -19.75 2.63
C ALA A 11 -6.94 -18.96 2.68
N LYS A 12 -7.54 -18.73 1.50
CA LYS A 12 -8.81 -18.02 1.35
C LYS A 12 -9.59 -18.50 0.14
N SER A 13 -10.88 -18.73 0.34
CA SER A 13 -11.83 -19.06 -0.73
C SER A 13 -13.02 -18.10 -0.68
N PHE A 14 -13.61 -17.83 -1.84
CA PHE A 14 -14.87 -17.11 -2.00
C PHE A 14 -15.83 -18.02 -2.76
N GLY A 15 -16.76 -18.63 -2.03
CA GLY A 15 -17.59 -19.70 -2.57
C GLY A 15 -16.71 -20.91 -2.99
N THR A 16 -16.82 -21.31 -4.26
CA THR A 16 -16.00 -22.40 -4.83
C THR A 16 -14.63 -21.94 -5.32
N ASN A 17 -14.41 -20.62 -5.45
CA ASN A 17 -13.14 -20.08 -5.96
C ASN A 17 -12.09 -20.01 -4.83
N ARG A 18 -11.03 -20.82 -4.96
CA ARG A 18 -9.91 -20.85 -4.02
C ARG A 18 -8.83 -19.87 -4.45
N VAL A 19 -8.84 -18.66 -3.86
CA VAL A 19 -7.95 -17.54 -4.24
C VAL A 19 -6.56 -17.67 -3.62
N LEU A 20 -6.44 -18.02 -2.34
CA LEU A 20 -5.15 -18.25 -1.69
C LEU A 20 -5.04 -19.70 -1.21
N ARG A 21 -3.88 -20.31 -1.45
CA ARG A 21 -3.68 -21.76 -1.29
C ARG A 21 -2.53 -22.10 -0.33
N GLY A 22 -2.42 -21.34 0.78
CA GLY A 22 -1.41 -21.57 1.80
C GLY A 22 -0.15 -20.71 1.58
N ILE A 23 -0.32 -19.41 1.33
CA ILE A 23 0.79 -18.46 1.17
C ILE A 23 1.47 -18.23 2.51
N THR A 24 2.80 -18.29 2.49
CA THR A 24 3.65 -17.82 3.59
C THR A 24 4.49 -16.65 3.07
N LEU A 25 4.43 -15.52 3.81
CA LEU A 25 5.16 -14.29 3.48
C LEU A 25 5.60 -13.62 4.78
N ALA A 26 6.87 -13.22 4.83
CA ALA A 26 7.43 -12.42 5.91
C ALA A 26 7.80 -11.02 5.42
N VAL A 27 7.80 -10.03 6.32
CA VAL A 27 8.38 -8.69 6.10
C VAL A 27 9.26 -8.38 7.31
N GLY A 28 10.53 -8.08 7.06
CA GLY A 28 11.48 -7.66 8.09
C GLY A 28 11.25 -6.22 8.55
N ARG A 29 11.87 -5.84 9.66
CA ARG A 29 11.88 -4.44 10.10
C ARG A 29 12.75 -3.60 9.18
N GLY A 30 12.22 -2.47 8.69
CA GLY A 30 12.91 -1.61 7.74
C GLY A 30 13.18 -2.32 6.41
N GLU A 31 12.32 -3.25 6.00
CA GLU A 31 12.40 -3.94 4.72
C GLU A 31 11.29 -3.47 3.78
N VAL A 32 11.62 -3.34 2.50
CA VAL A 32 10.66 -3.11 1.41
C VAL A 32 10.51 -4.40 0.62
N VAL A 33 9.39 -5.10 0.81
CA VAL A 33 9.08 -6.35 0.11
C VAL A 33 8.13 -6.06 -1.04
N GLY A 34 8.49 -6.49 -2.25
CA GLY A 34 7.62 -6.47 -3.41
C GLY A 34 6.73 -7.71 -3.47
N LEU A 35 5.47 -7.54 -3.83
CA LEU A 35 4.56 -8.63 -4.13
C LEU A 35 4.14 -8.55 -5.59
N PHE A 36 4.67 -9.44 -6.40
CA PHE A 36 4.46 -9.50 -7.84
C PHE A 36 3.50 -10.63 -8.24
N GLY A 37 2.83 -10.46 -9.36
CA GLY A 37 2.00 -11.52 -9.98
C GLY A 37 0.92 -10.96 -10.90
N PRO A 38 0.32 -11.81 -11.76
CA PRO A 38 -0.74 -11.41 -12.67
C PRO A 38 -2.01 -10.97 -11.93
N ASN A 39 -2.91 -10.32 -12.65
CA ASN A 39 -4.23 -10.00 -12.12
C ASN A 39 -4.97 -11.28 -11.74
N GLY A 40 -5.65 -11.26 -10.59
CA GLY A 40 -6.35 -12.44 -10.06
C GLY A 40 -5.48 -13.44 -9.30
N SER A 41 -4.15 -13.24 -9.19
CA SER A 41 -3.27 -14.15 -8.44
C SER A 41 -3.46 -14.14 -6.91
N GLY A 42 -4.25 -13.18 -6.38
CA GLY A 42 -4.57 -13.07 -4.96
C GLY A 42 -3.81 -11.99 -4.17
N LYS A 43 -3.01 -11.12 -4.83
CA LYS A 43 -2.22 -10.05 -4.17
C LYS A 43 -3.06 -9.16 -3.27
N THR A 44 -4.09 -8.53 -3.82
CA THR A 44 -5.01 -7.66 -3.08
C THR A 44 -5.76 -8.43 -1.97
N THR A 45 -6.13 -9.69 -2.22
CA THR A 45 -6.74 -10.53 -1.18
C THR A 45 -5.78 -10.77 -0.02
N LEU A 46 -4.50 -11.03 -0.30
CA LEU A 46 -3.48 -11.18 0.74
C LEU A 46 -3.28 -9.89 1.53
N ALA A 47 -3.17 -8.74 0.84
CA ALA A 47 -3.08 -7.43 1.51
C ALA A 47 -4.30 -7.16 2.41
N ASN A 48 -5.51 -7.42 1.93
CA ASN A 48 -6.74 -7.27 2.70
C ASN A 48 -6.82 -8.21 3.92
N ILE A 49 -6.22 -9.39 3.83
CA ILE A 49 -6.09 -10.29 4.97
C ILE A 49 -5.04 -9.77 5.96
N ILE A 50 -3.90 -9.26 5.49
CA ILE A 50 -2.86 -8.68 6.35
C ILE A 50 -3.36 -7.42 7.05
N SER A 51 -4.14 -6.56 6.39
CA SER A 51 -4.72 -5.35 7.00
C SER A 51 -5.89 -5.65 7.96
N GLY A 52 -6.49 -6.84 7.87
CA GLY A 52 -7.65 -7.23 8.70
C GLY A 52 -9.00 -6.84 8.13
N LEU A 53 -9.07 -6.40 6.86
CA LEU A 53 -10.31 -6.16 6.14
C LEU A 53 -11.06 -7.48 5.87
N ILE A 54 -10.32 -8.57 5.62
CA ILE A 54 -10.85 -9.92 5.38
C ILE A 54 -10.16 -10.90 6.33
N LEU A 55 -10.90 -11.86 6.87
CA LEU A 55 -10.32 -12.94 7.65
C LEU A 55 -9.87 -14.08 6.73
N PRO A 56 -8.70 -14.71 6.99
CA PRO A 56 -8.30 -15.93 6.31
C PRO A 56 -9.17 -17.11 6.73
N ASP A 57 -9.34 -18.10 5.85
CA ASP A 57 -10.01 -19.37 6.19
C ASP A 57 -9.07 -20.28 6.97
N ARG A 58 -7.76 -20.20 6.66
CA ARG A 58 -6.68 -20.92 7.36
C ARG A 58 -5.42 -20.05 7.41
N GLY A 59 -4.50 -20.42 8.31
CA GLY A 59 -3.25 -19.74 8.52
C GLY A 59 -3.31 -18.74 9.66
N ARG A 60 -2.18 -18.05 9.89
CA ARG A 60 -2.01 -17.08 10.98
C ARG A 60 -1.24 -15.86 10.50
N ILE A 61 -1.50 -14.73 11.13
CA ILE A 61 -0.76 -13.49 10.93
C ILE A 61 -0.20 -13.06 12.27
N ARG A 62 1.12 -12.91 12.30
CA ARG A 62 1.82 -12.34 13.45
C ARG A 62 2.41 -11.00 13.06
N PHE A 63 2.24 -10.01 13.93
CA PHE A 63 2.85 -8.70 13.81
C PHE A 63 3.59 -8.39 15.10
N GLU A 64 4.91 -8.13 15.00
CA GLU A 64 5.80 -7.99 16.15
C GLU A 64 5.70 -9.17 17.15
N GLY A 65 5.61 -10.38 16.60
CA GLY A 65 5.51 -11.61 17.37
C GLY A 65 4.11 -11.89 17.97
N LYS A 66 3.19 -10.93 17.92
CA LYS A 66 1.81 -11.08 18.42
C LYS A 66 0.89 -11.62 17.35
N ASP A 67 0.03 -12.58 17.68
CA ASP A 67 -1.01 -13.06 16.78
C ASP A 67 -2.09 -11.97 16.61
N VAL A 68 -2.23 -11.47 15.38
CA VAL A 68 -3.20 -10.45 15.00
C VAL A 68 -4.27 -11.01 14.07
N THR A 69 -4.33 -12.32 13.86
CA THR A 69 -5.16 -12.98 12.83
C THR A 69 -6.64 -12.60 12.92
N ARG A 70 -7.16 -12.45 14.13
CA ARG A 70 -8.57 -12.11 14.37
C ARG A 70 -8.81 -10.65 14.75
N MET A 71 -7.76 -9.82 14.76
CA MET A 71 -7.91 -8.39 15.02
C MET A 71 -8.61 -7.72 13.84
N THR A 72 -9.49 -6.76 14.12
CA THR A 72 -10.15 -5.92 13.13
C THR A 72 -9.16 -4.98 12.45
N MET A 73 -9.51 -4.45 11.30
CA MET A 73 -8.67 -3.52 10.53
C MET A 73 -8.28 -2.29 11.36
N ASP A 74 -9.23 -1.70 12.09
CA ASP A 74 -8.98 -0.54 12.95
C ASP A 74 -8.02 -0.87 14.11
N ALA A 75 -8.12 -2.07 14.68
CA ALA A 75 -7.20 -2.53 15.72
C ALA A 75 -5.78 -2.75 15.16
N ARG A 76 -5.65 -3.30 13.95
CA ARG A 76 -4.34 -3.43 13.28
C ARG A 76 -3.76 -2.09 12.85
N PHE A 77 -4.60 -1.16 12.40
CA PHE A 77 -4.18 0.21 12.12
C PHE A 77 -3.57 0.87 13.36
N ARG A 78 -4.25 0.79 14.51
CA ARG A 78 -3.69 1.27 15.80
C ARG A 78 -2.46 0.49 16.25
N ALA A 79 -2.32 -0.76 15.86
CA ALA A 79 -1.11 -1.56 16.12
C ALA A 79 0.07 -1.17 15.22
N GLY A 80 -0.15 -0.38 14.16
CA GLY A 80 0.90 0.11 13.28
C GLY A 80 0.96 -0.59 11.91
N ILE A 81 -0.12 -1.24 11.45
CA ILE A 81 -0.28 -1.74 10.08
C ILE A 81 -1.24 -0.81 9.35
N ALA A 82 -0.77 -0.04 8.38
CA ALA A 82 -1.59 0.80 7.52
C ALA A 82 -1.70 0.20 6.11
N GLN A 83 -2.78 0.52 5.40
CA GLN A 83 -2.98 0.13 4.00
C GLN A 83 -3.47 1.33 3.20
N THR A 84 -2.94 1.49 1.98
CA THR A 84 -3.56 2.29 0.92
C THR A 84 -4.35 1.38 0.00
N PHE A 85 -5.41 1.91 -0.62
CA PHE A 85 -6.26 1.12 -1.50
C PHE A 85 -5.96 1.40 -2.98
N GLN A 86 -6.19 0.42 -3.83
CA GLN A 86 -6.01 0.55 -5.28
C GLN A 86 -6.83 1.71 -5.86
N ILE A 87 -8.06 1.90 -5.39
CA ILE A 87 -8.91 3.06 -5.70
C ILE A 87 -8.93 3.96 -4.48
N PRO A 88 -8.42 5.21 -4.58
CA PRO A 88 -8.53 6.16 -3.50
C PRO A 88 -10.00 6.36 -3.12
N ASP A 89 -10.32 6.16 -1.85
CA ASP A 89 -11.64 6.46 -1.30
C ASP A 89 -11.53 7.67 -0.34
N PRO A 90 -11.41 8.88 -0.89
CA PRO A 90 -11.43 10.09 -0.08
C PRO A 90 -12.85 10.31 0.44
N TYR A 91 -12.98 10.89 1.63
CA TYR A 91 -14.24 11.47 2.05
C TYR A 91 -14.49 12.70 1.17
N PRO A 92 -15.34 12.65 0.13
CA PRO A 92 -15.39 13.67 -0.92
C PRO A 92 -15.86 15.04 -0.40
N SER A 93 -16.60 15.05 0.71
CA SER A 93 -17.08 16.25 1.39
C SER A 93 -16.06 16.90 2.32
N LEU A 94 -15.01 16.19 2.70
CA LEU A 94 -13.96 16.72 3.58
C LEU A 94 -12.89 17.42 2.76
N THR A 95 -12.31 18.46 3.33
CA THR A 95 -11.07 19.04 2.85
C THR A 95 -9.88 18.12 3.14
N VAL A 96 -8.75 18.36 2.47
CA VAL A 96 -7.51 17.62 2.71
C VAL A 96 -7.12 17.68 4.19
N VAL A 97 -7.13 18.87 4.80
CA VAL A 97 -6.78 19.06 6.20
C VAL A 97 -7.71 18.32 7.15
N GLU A 98 -9.02 18.33 6.89
CA GLU A 98 -10.00 17.60 7.69
C GLU A 98 -9.80 16.08 7.58
N SER A 99 -9.53 15.57 6.37
CA SER A 99 -9.28 14.15 6.12
C SER A 99 -8.05 13.64 6.89
N VAL A 100 -6.96 14.40 6.91
CA VAL A 100 -5.74 14.04 7.65
C VAL A 100 -5.97 14.21 9.16
N ARG A 101 -6.71 15.23 9.59
CA ARG A 101 -7.05 15.45 11.01
C ARG A 101 -7.84 14.27 11.58
N VAL A 102 -8.84 13.77 10.86
CA VAL A 102 -9.60 12.57 11.26
C VAL A 102 -8.66 11.37 11.43
N ALA A 103 -7.76 11.14 10.47
CA ALA A 103 -6.81 10.03 10.55
C ALA A 103 -5.84 10.17 11.75
N LEU A 104 -5.34 11.37 12.03
CA LEU A 104 -4.50 11.64 13.21
C LEU A 104 -5.22 11.34 14.52
N LEU A 105 -6.48 11.77 14.64
CA LEU A 105 -7.28 11.54 15.84
C LEU A 105 -7.63 10.06 16.05
N CYS A 106 -7.94 9.34 14.96
CA CYS A 106 -8.26 7.91 15.01
C CYS A 106 -7.03 7.02 15.22
N GLY A 107 -5.88 7.41 14.68
CA GLY A 107 -4.65 6.64 14.75
C GLY A 107 -3.92 6.69 16.09
N GLN A 108 -4.25 7.64 16.97
CA GLN A 108 -3.57 7.84 18.24
C GLN A 108 -4.55 7.96 19.43
N PRO A 109 -5.12 6.84 19.89
CA PRO A 109 -6.12 6.85 20.98
C PRO A 109 -5.62 7.47 22.28
N ALA A 110 -4.30 7.48 22.56
CA ALA A 110 -3.71 8.13 23.73
C ALA A 110 -3.90 9.67 23.72
N ARG A 111 -4.16 10.29 22.56
CA ARG A 111 -4.48 11.74 22.47
C ARG A 111 -5.89 12.08 22.94
N GLN A 112 -6.82 11.13 22.90
CA GLN A 112 -8.19 11.32 23.38
C GLN A 112 -8.27 11.33 24.92
N ALA A 113 -7.29 10.72 25.61
CA ALA A 113 -7.30 10.53 27.05
C ALA A 113 -6.47 11.56 27.84
N GLY A 114 -5.60 12.34 27.21
CA GLY A 114 -4.75 13.31 27.88
C GLY A 114 -4.55 14.56 27.04
N GLY A 115 -5.26 15.62 27.43
CA GLY A 115 -5.26 16.95 26.80
C GLY A 115 -3.87 17.50 26.47
N LYS A 116 -3.27 17.03 25.37
CA LYS A 116 -2.19 17.76 24.72
C LYS A 116 -2.79 18.96 24.01
N GLU A 117 -2.22 20.12 24.32
CA GLU A 117 -2.59 21.42 23.84
C GLU A 117 -2.96 21.42 22.34
N LYS A 118 -4.00 22.17 21.98
CA LYS A 118 -4.46 22.34 20.59
C LYS A 118 -3.34 22.69 19.61
N GLY A 119 -2.26 23.36 20.06
CA GLY A 119 -1.09 23.70 19.25
C GLY A 119 -0.35 22.49 18.69
N GLY A 120 -0.11 21.44 19.47
CA GLY A 120 0.67 20.29 19.01
C GLY A 120 -0.01 19.43 17.95
N LEU A 121 -1.35 19.45 17.83
CA LEU A 121 -2.10 18.75 16.78
C LEU A 121 -1.99 19.50 15.44
N GLU A 122 -2.13 20.82 15.46
CA GLU A 122 -2.04 21.63 14.23
C GLU A 122 -0.62 21.62 13.66
N GLU A 123 0.41 21.69 14.52
CA GLU A 123 1.81 21.58 14.08
C GLU A 123 2.11 20.23 13.43
N GLU A 124 1.60 19.13 14.01
CA GLU A 124 1.77 17.80 13.42
C GLU A 124 1.00 17.66 12.09
N LEU A 125 -0.20 18.22 12.01
CA LEU A 125 -1.01 18.26 10.82
C LEU A 125 -0.31 19.02 9.68
N ASP A 126 0.19 20.23 9.96
CA ASP A 126 0.95 21.04 9.01
C ASP A 126 2.23 20.32 8.56
N SER A 127 2.96 19.69 9.49
CA SER A 127 4.14 18.90 9.17
C SER A 127 3.82 17.74 8.23
N LEU A 128 2.73 17.00 8.46
CA LEU A 128 2.29 15.92 7.57
C LEU A 128 1.93 16.43 6.18
N LEU A 129 1.19 17.54 6.11
CA LEU A 129 0.78 18.14 4.85
C LEU A 129 1.97 18.69 4.04
N LEU A 130 2.97 19.25 4.71
CA LEU A 130 4.22 19.68 4.08
C LEU A 130 5.02 18.47 3.54
N ARG A 131 5.20 17.44 4.35
CA ARG A 131 5.93 16.21 3.95
C ARG A 131 5.28 15.48 2.79
N THR A 132 3.97 15.52 2.69
CA THR A 132 3.21 14.87 1.60
C THR A 132 2.95 15.80 0.40
N GLY A 133 3.45 17.03 0.43
CA GLY A 133 3.28 18.01 -0.65
C GLY A 133 1.84 18.48 -0.85
N LEU A 134 1.00 18.39 0.20
CA LEU A 134 -0.43 18.74 0.14
C LEU A 134 -0.76 20.06 0.84
N PHE A 135 0.24 20.75 1.39
CA PHE A 135 0.00 21.95 2.18
C PHE A 135 -0.70 23.07 1.40
N ALA A 136 -0.35 23.25 0.11
CA ALA A 136 -0.98 24.25 -0.74
C ALA A 136 -2.48 23.97 -1.00
N GLN A 137 -2.86 22.69 -1.06
CA GLN A 137 -4.23 22.21 -1.30
C GLN A 137 -5.00 21.90 0.00
N ARG A 138 -4.48 22.23 1.18
CA ARG A 138 -5.03 21.79 2.47
C ARG A 138 -6.52 22.14 2.69
N PHE A 139 -6.99 23.20 2.09
CA PHE A 139 -8.41 23.63 2.18
C PHE A 139 -9.26 23.20 0.97
N TRP A 140 -8.68 22.48 0.01
CA TRP A 140 -9.45 21.99 -1.11
C TRP A 140 -10.27 20.76 -0.70
N PRO A 141 -11.51 20.64 -1.20
CA PRO A 141 -12.27 19.40 -1.08
C PRO A 141 -11.52 18.26 -1.75
N ALA A 142 -11.50 17.08 -1.11
CA ALA A 142 -10.80 15.92 -1.65
C ALA A 142 -11.30 15.53 -3.07
N ALA A 143 -12.59 15.77 -3.35
CA ALA A 143 -13.17 15.53 -4.68
C ALA A 143 -12.55 16.37 -5.81
N LYS A 144 -11.82 17.45 -5.51
CA LYS A 144 -11.19 18.34 -6.51
C LYS A 144 -9.70 18.04 -6.72
N LEU A 145 -9.16 17.03 -6.06
CA LEU A 145 -7.75 16.68 -6.17
C LEU A 145 -7.48 15.90 -7.46
N SER A 146 -6.27 16.08 -8.02
CA SER A 146 -5.73 15.19 -9.05
C SER A 146 -5.45 13.79 -8.48
N GLN A 147 -5.31 12.80 -9.35
CA GLN A 147 -4.98 11.42 -8.94
C GLN A 147 -3.70 11.36 -8.10
N GLY A 148 -2.63 12.07 -8.50
CA GLY A 148 -1.40 12.15 -7.72
C GLY A 148 -1.60 12.78 -6.34
N CYS A 149 -2.42 13.86 -6.23
CA CYS A 149 -2.76 14.45 -4.94
C CYS A 149 -3.62 13.52 -4.08
N LEU A 150 -4.55 12.76 -4.68
CA LEU A 150 -5.34 11.75 -3.97
C LEU A 150 -4.45 10.65 -3.38
N ARG A 151 -3.46 10.14 -4.15
CA ARG A 151 -2.49 9.17 -3.64
C ARG A 151 -1.67 9.73 -2.47
N ARG A 152 -1.22 10.98 -2.59
CA ARG A 152 -0.51 11.64 -1.48
C ARG A 152 -1.40 11.84 -0.25
N LEU A 153 -2.70 12.10 -0.43
CA LEU A 153 -3.66 12.18 0.67
C LEU A 153 -3.83 10.81 1.37
N GLU A 154 -3.89 9.71 0.62
CA GLU A 154 -3.90 8.37 1.21
C GLU A 154 -2.64 8.09 2.03
N PHE A 155 -1.47 8.46 1.50
CA PHE A 155 -0.22 8.38 2.26
C PHE A 155 -0.26 9.23 3.53
N ALA A 156 -0.72 10.49 3.45
CA ALA A 156 -0.84 11.35 4.61
C ALA A 156 -1.73 10.72 5.70
N ARG A 157 -2.85 10.11 5.30
CA ARG A 157 -3.74 9.37 6.21
C ARG A 157 -3.08 8.13 6.77
N ALA A 158 -2.36 7.36 5.93
CA ALA A 158 -1.68 6.13 6.36
C ALA A 158 -0.59 6.41 7.39
N ILE A 159 0.23 7.46 7.20
CA ILE A 159 1.32 7.80 8.13
C ILE A 159 0.87 8.49 9.41
N SER A 160 -0.39 8.94 9.48
CA SER A 160 -0.97 9.59 10.67
C SER A 160 -0.98 8.68 11.91
N CYS A 161 -1.05 7.36 11.75
CA CYS A 161 -1.01 6.40 12.85
C CYS A 161 0.43 6.02 13.26
N ARG A 162 1.47 6.66 12.69
CA ARG A 162 2.88 6.29 12.88
C ARG A 162 3.10 4.79 12.62
N PRO A 163 2.80 4.32 11.41
CA PRO A 163 2.85 2.90 11.10
C PRO A 163 4.29 2.37 11.12
N ARG A 164 4.42 1.09 11.41
CA ARG A 164 5.68 0.34 11.22
C ARG A 164 5.67 -0.43 9.91
N LEU A 165 4.48 -0.72 9.38
CA LEU A 165 4.26 -1.38 8.10
C LEU A 165 3.17 -0.64 7.31
N ILE A 166 3.45 -0.33 6.06
CA ILE A 166 2.46 0.18 5.11
C ILE A 166 2.31 -0.82 3.95
N LEU A 167 1.06 -1.21 3.69
CA LEU A 167 0.70 -2.02 2.54
C LEU A 167 0.29 -1.08 1.40
N LEU A 168 0.98 -1.15 0.26
CA LEU A 168 0.77 -0.31 -0.92
C LEU A 168 0.22 -1.18 -2.05
N ASP A 169 -1.08 -1.05 -2.35
CA ASP A 169 -1.73 -1.85 -3.38
C ASP A 169 -1.90 -1.04 -4.67
N GLU A 170 -1.05 -1.34 -5.68
CA GLU A 170 -1.06 -0.75 -7.03
C GLU A 170 -1.05 0.80 -7.02
N VAL A 171 -0.38 1.42 -6.03
CA VAL A 171 -0.42 2.88 -5.82
C VAL A 171 0.24 3.69 -6.92
N PHE A 172 1.15 3.09 -7.69
CA PHE A 172 1.85 3.73 -8.80
C PHE A 172 1.12 3.60 -10.13
N SER A 173 0.05 2.79 -10.20
CA SER A 173 -0.74 2.62 -11.42
C SER A 173 -1.46 3.92 -11.81
N ALA A 174 -1.49 4.22 -13.11
CA ALA A 174 -2.18 5.38 -13.69
C ALA A 174 -1.72 6.76 -13.19
N LEU A 175 -0.50 6.86 -12.68
CA LEU A 175 0.13 8.14 -12.32
C LEU A 175 0.88 8.73 -13.52
N SER A 176 0.97 10.07 -13.57
CA SER A 176 1.95 10.72 -14.45
C SER A 176 3.38 10.42 -13.97
N ALA A 177 4.37 10.48 -14.86
CA ALA A 177 5.77 10.26 -14.48
C ALA A 177 6.24 11.21 -13.35
N ARG A 178 5.70 12.43 -13.31
CA ARG A 178 5.98 13.39 -12.25
C ARG A 178 5.39 12.95 -10.91
N ASP A 179 4.09 12.57 -10.89
CA ASP A 179 3.42 12.14 -9.66
C ASP A 179 4.03 10.85 -9.11
N GLU A 180 4.43 9.93 -10.01
CA GLU A 180 5.16 8.70 -9.65
C GLU A 180 6.48 9.03 -8.96
N ALA A 181 7.32 9.90 -9.56
CA ALA A 181 8.59 10.32 -8.97
C ALA A 181 8.41 10.99 -7.60
N GLU A 182 7.40 11.86 -7.45
CA GLU A 182 7.08 12.49 -6.16
C GLU A 182 6.67 11.46 -5.11
N LEU A 183 5.87 10.45 -5.48
CA LEU A 183 5.42 9.39 -4.57
C LEU A 183 6.57 8.44 -4.18
N VAL A 184 7.44 8.09 -5.13
CA VAL A 184 8.69 7.33 -4.88
C VAL A 184 9.58 8.08 -3.89
N ALA A 185 9.78 9.39 -4.10
CA ALA A 185 10.58 10.21 -3.19
C ALA A 185 9.99 10.24 -1.77
N LEU A 186 8.66 10.38 -1.65
CA LEU A 186 7.96 10.35 -0.37
C LEU A 186 8.15 9.00 0.33
N MET A 187 7.94 7.88 -0.39
CA MET A 187 8.11 6.53 0.15
C MET A 187 9.54 6.31 0.66
N ARG A 188 10.56 6.70 -0.13
CA ARG A 188 11.98 6.61 0.24
C ARG A 188 12.33 7.48 1.46
N ALA A 189 11.74 8.67 1.55
CA ALA A 189 11.94 9.55 2.71
C ALA A 189 11.37 8.90 3.99
N LEU A 190 10.14 8.39 3.93
CA LEU A 190 9.50 7.70 5.05
C LEU A 190 10.26 6.45 5.48
N HIS A 191 10.75 5.67 4.53
CA HIS A 191 11.56 4.49 4.80
C HIS A 191 12.86 4.85 5.54
N ARG A 192 13.62 5.82 5.02
CA ARG A 192 14.93 6.22 5.59
C ARG A 192 14.81 6.94 6.92
N GLU A 193 13.85 7.87 7.06
CA GLU A 193 13.75 8.76 8.21
C GLU A 193 12.98 8.12 9.38
N ALA A 194 11.95 7.33 9.09
CA ALA A 194 11.08 6.74 10.09
C ALA A 194 11.24 5.22 10.22
N GLY A 195 12.08 4.57 9.40
CA GLY A 195 12.29 3.13 9.43
C GLY A 195 11.04 2.31 9.09
N ILE A 196 10.12 2.90 8.32
CA ILE A 196 8.86 2.24 7.96
C ILE A 196 9.17 1.10 6.98
N SER A 197 8.61 -0.08 7.26
CA SER A 197 8.63 -1.22 6.33
C SER A 197 7.47 -1.12 5.35
N PHE A 198 7.66 -1.67 4.15
CA PHE A 198 6.62 -1.65 3.12
C PHE A 198 6.38 -3.04 2.54
N LEU A 199 5.12 -3.34 2.25
CA LEU A 199 4.72 -4.39 1.33
C LEU A 199 4.12 -3.72 0.09
N LEU A 200 4.89 -3.71 -0.99
CA LEU A 200 4.54 -3.05 -2.25
C LEU A 200 3.98 -4.05 -3.24
N ILE A 201 2.70 -3.93 -3.56
CA ILE A 201 2.03 -4.73 -4.58
C ILE A 201 2.10 -3.97 -5.90
N SER A 202 2.67 -4.60 -6.92
CA SER A 202 2.69 -4.05 -8.27
C SER A 202 2.82 -5.16 -9.30
N HIS A 203 2.25 -4.94 -10.47
CA HIS A 203 2.48 -5.74 -11.67
C HIS A 203 3.60 -5.16 -12.54
N ASN A 204 4.13 -3.97 -12.19
CA ASN A 204 5.25 -3.34 -12.89
C ASN A 204 6.59 -3.78 -12.26
N PRO A 205 7.38 -4.61 -12.95
CA PRO A 205 8.65 -5.10 -12.42
C PRO A 205 9.69 -3.99 -12.22
N LEU A 206 9.66 -2.91 -13.01
CA LEU A 206 10.63 -1.81 -12.91
C LEU A 206 10.48 -1.05 -11.58
N ILE A 207 9.24 -0.80 -11.14
CA ILE A 207 8.98 -0.17 -9.84
C ILE A 207 9.45 -1.07 -8.69
N LEU A 208 9.25 -2.38 -8.81
CA LEU A 208 9.72 -3.32 -7.80
C LEU A 208 11.25 -3.40 -7.77
N GLU A 209 11.90 -3.37 -8.93
CA GLU A 209 13.37 -3.35 -9.03
C GLU A 209 13.95 -2.08 -8.43
N GLU A 210 13.29 -0.96 -8.61
CA GLU A 210 13.74 0.32 -8.08
C GLU A 210 13.58 0.46 -6.56
N LEU A 211 12.51 -0.10 -5.98
CA LEU A 211 12.08 0.22 -4.62
C LEU A 211 12.26 -0.92 -3.61
N CYS A 212 12.30 -2.17 -4.05
CA CYS A 212 12.24 -3.32 -3.13
C CYS A 212 13.62 -3.90 -2.84
N ASP A 213 13.80 -4.37 -1.61
CA ASP A 213 14.96 -5.16 -1.20
C ASP A 213 14.83 -6.62 -1.69
N ARG A 214 13.60 -7.11 -1.75
CA ARG A 214 13.23 -8.49 -2.13
C ARG A 214 11.85 -8.50 -2.77
N VAL A 215 11.62 -9.45 -3.69
CA VAL A 215 10.31 -9.65 -4.33
C VAL A 215 9.84 -11.08 -4.10
N VAL A 216 8.56 -11.22 -3.77
CA VAL A 216 7.83 -12.48 -3.70
C VAL A 216 6.84 -12.50 -4.87
N ALA A 217 6.91 -13.51 -5.71
CA ALA A 217 6.02 -13.67 -6.85
C ALA A 217 4.96 -14.73 -6.57
N ILE A 218 3.69 -14.36 -6.81
CA ILE A 218 2.55 -15.24 -6.60
C ILE A 218 1.76 -15.47 -7.90
N GLU A 219 1.38 -16.73 -8.10
CA GLU A 219 0.53 -17.18 -9.20
C GLU A 219 -0.43 -18.24 -8.66
N ASP A 220 -1.66 -18.24 -9.15
CA ASP A 220 -2.70 -19.20 -8.73
C ASP A 220 -2.82 -19.38 -7.21
N GLY A 221 -2.66 -18.31 -6.46
CA GLY A 221 -2.74 -18.30 -5.00
C GLY A 221 -1.59 -19.01 -4.28
N ARG A 222 -0.44 -19.18 -4.92
CA ARG A 222 0.77 -19.77 -4.35
C ARG A 222 1.99 -18.88 -4.59
N VAL A 223 2.95 -18.90 -3.68
CA VAL A 223 4.29 -18.37 -3.95
C VAL A 223 5.00 -19.35 -4.88
N PHE A 224 5.47 -18.87 -6.03
CA PHE A 224 6.24 -19.68 -6.96
C PHE A 224 7.71 -19.26 -7.04
N TRP A 225 8.03 -18.04 -6.62
CA TRP A 225 9.39 -17.52 -6.60
C TRP A 225 9.56 -16.44 -5.54
N GLU A 226 10.78 -16.37 -5.01
CA GLU A 226 11.21 -15.33 -4.09
C GLU A 226 12.69 -15.05 -4.32
N GLY A 227 13.09 -13.79 -4.42
CA GLY A 227 14.47 -13.43 -4.68
C GLY A 227 14.72 -11.92 -4.81
N ARG A 228 15.88 -11.58 -5.38
CA ARG A 228 16.25 -10.18 -5.61
C ARG A 228 15.43 -9.59 -6.76
N PRO A 229 15.03 -8.31 -6.69
CA PRO A 229 14.19 -7.69 -7.71
C PRO A 229 14.75 -7.82 -9.13
N GLY A 230 16.04 -7.60 -9.35
CA GLY A 230 16.69 -7.71 -10.67
C GLY A 230 16.69 -9.12 -11.27
N ASP A 231 16.37 -10.15 -10.50
CA ASP A 231 16.23 -11.53 -11.01
C ASP A 231 14.79 -11.82 -11.48
N LEU A 232 13.83 -10.97 -11.14
CA LEU A 232 12.42 -11.19 -11.44
C LEU A 232 12.15 -11.40 -12.93
N ALA A 233 12.81 -10.64 -13.79
CA ALA A 233 12.65 -10.73 -15.25
C ALA A 233 12.93 -12.13 -15.83
N LYS A 234 13.73 -12.96 -15.14
CA LYS A 234 14.04 -14.33 -15.56
C LYS A 234 12.86 -15.29 -15.38
N TYR A 235 11.91 -14.93 -14.49
CA TYR A 235 10.80 -15.77 -14.07
C TYR A 235 9.44 -15.25 -14.56
N VAL A 236 9.41 -14.03 -15.13
CA VAL A 236 8.21 -13.47 -15.74
C VAL A 236 8.20 -13.84 -17.22
N PRO A 237 7.23 -14.63 -17.70
CA PRO A 237 7.11 -14.90 -19.15
C PRO A 237 6.99 -13.59 -19.92
N ALA A 238 7.64 -13.49 -21.08
CA ALA A 238 7.67 -12.31 -21.94
C ALA A 238 6.27 -11.87 -22.48
N ALA A 239 5.20 -12.54 -22.11
CA ALA A 239 3.83 -12.30 -22.56
C ALA A 239 3.19 -10.99 -22.07
N ASN A 240 3.78 -10.28 -21.09
CA ASN A 240 3.16 -9.06 -20.54
C ASN A 240 3.67 -7.76 -21.17
N HIS A 241 4.52 -7.80 -22.20
CA HIS A 241 4.98 -6.57 -22.90
C HIS A 241 4.12 -6.18 -24.12
N ALA A 242 3.03 -6.91 -24.42
CA ALA A 242 2.29 -6.78 -25.69
C ALA A 242 1.01 -5.92 -25.62
N HIS A 243 0.76 -5.14 -24.56
CA HIS A 243 -0.40 -4.23 -24.51
C HIS A 243 -0.02 -2.78 -24.30
N GLY A 244 0.76 -2.24 -25.24
CA GLY A 244 1.07 -0.82 -25.22
C GLY A 244 1.62 -0.34 -26.54
N HIS A 245 0.88 -0.43 -27.65
CA HIS A 245 0.94 0.39 -28.86
C HIS A 245 0.18 -0.30 -29.99
N GLU A 246 -1.13 -0.27 -29.97
CA GLU A 246 -1.87 -0.24 -31.23
C GLU A 246 -2.22 1.22 -31.50
N ALA A 247 -1.33 1.86 -32.27
CA ALA A 247 -1.63 3.12 -32.91
C ALA A 247 -2.71 2.87 -33.96
N GLU A 248 -3.81 3.59 -33.84
CA GLU A 248 -4.81 3.72 -34.89
C GLU A 248 -4.12 4.32 -36.14
N THR A 249 -3.78 3.47 -37.09
CA THR A 249 -3.57 3.89 -38.47
C THR A 249 -4.93 3.97 -39.15
N GLY A 250 -5.50 5.17 -39.19
CA GLY A 250 -6.66 5.47 -40.01
C GLY A 250 -6.32 5.22 -41.47
N GLU A 251 -6.99 4.28 -42.08
CA GLU A 251 -7.09 4.20 -43.55
C GLU A 251 -8.19 5.16 -44.03
N GLU A 252 -7.75 6.27 -44.60
CA GLU A 252 -8.57 7.01 -45.58
C GLU A 252 -8.72 6.16 -46.82
N GLY A 253 -9.91 5.61 -47.07
CA GLY A 253 -10.30 4.94 -48.29
C GLY A 253 -11.27 5.80 -49.08
N GLN A 254 -10.78 6.36 -50.19
CA GLN A 254 -11.57 6.98 -51.24
C GLN A 254 -12.48 5.97 -51.91
N GLY A 255 -13.75 6.39 -52.23
CA GLY A 255 -14.71 5.66 -53.05
C GLY A 255 -16.05 6.34 -53.01
#